data_8c91bbbbfc0f16c99d438b18a8758ccd
#
_entry.id   8c91bbbbfc0f16c99d438b18a8758ccd
#
_cell.length_a   1.000
_cell.length_b   1.000
_cell.length_c   1.000
_cell.angle_alpha   90.00
_cell.angle_beta   90.00
_cell.angle_gamma   90.00
#
_symmetry.space_group_name_H-M   'P 1'
#
loop_
_entity.id
_entity.type
_entity.pdbx_description
1 polymer ?
#
loop_
_entity_poly.entity_id
_entity_poly.type
_entity_poly.pdbx_seq_one_letter_code
_entity_poly.pdbx_strand_id
1 'polypeptide(L)'
;MNTSKMKHTKLFFLLITTLTTVSCHQSTNESSSESSASDSVELKKQEVWESAHRLDSMGNYREALLLRERTLSEYCPNSAECLQYKGLRCYIENKQDSANFYFDKATRMCDMALRDSLDINMVTIKAFVLTLMDGDRSTQHFLDSLSIPHYDSEALQQLKESTEDIRNVVKVIKSLK
;
A
#
# COMPACT_ATOMS: atom_id res chain seq x y z
N MET A 1 1.33 -30.86 10.75
CA MET A 1 0.74 -29.50 10.95
C MET A 1 1.63 -28.47 10.29
N ASN A 2 1.08 -27.69 9.36
CA ASN A 2 1.83 -26.99 8.31
C ASN A 2 2.46 -25.68 8.81
N THR A 3 3.75 -25.69 9.12
CA THR A 3 4.56 -24.51 9.50
C THR A 3 4.66 -23.46 8.38
N SER A 4 4.28 -23.79 7.15
CA SER A 4 4.27 -22.87 6.00
C SER A 4 3.15 -21.82 6.09
N LYS A 5 1.95 -22.18 6.56
CA LYS A 5 0.82 -21.23 6.69
C LYS A 5 1.11 -20.09 7.71
N MET A 6 1.89 -20.40 8.76
CA MET A 6 2.19 -19.44 9.83
C MET A 6 3.19 -18.34 9.43
N LYS A 7 4.05 -18.61 8.43
CA LYS A 7 5.02 -17.61 7.93
C LYS A 7 4.35 -16.54 7.06
N HIS A 8 3.35 -16.92 6.27
CA HIS A 8 2.64 -15.97 5.39
C HIS A 8 1.75 -14.98 6.17
N THR A 9 1.21 -15.38 7.31
CA THR A 9 0.37 -14.52 8.15
C THR A 9 1.17 -13.37 8.78
N LYS A 10 2.41 -13.62 9.21
CA LYS A 10 3.30 -12.57 9.74
C LYS A 10 3.72 -11.57 8.66
N LEU A 11 3.81 -12.01 7.43
CA LEU A 11 4.27 -11.24 6.29
C LEU A 11 3.25 -10.16 5.87
N PHE A 12 1.96 -10.53 5.81
CA PHE A 12 0.87 -9.58 5.55
C PHE A 12 0.79 -8.50 6.64
N PHE A 13 1.13 -8.87 7.89
CA PHE A 13 1.18 -7.96 9.02
C PHE A 13 2.26 -6.88 8.86
N LEU A 14 3.43 -7.21 8.31
CA LEU A 14 4.55 -6.27 8.26
C LEU A 14 4.38 -5.17 7.22
N LEU A 15 3.77 -5.50 6.07
CA LEU A 15 3.55 -4.54 4.98
C LEU A 15 2.52 -3.46 5.33
N ILE A 16 1.66 -3.72 6.32
CA ILE A 16 0.54 -2.86 6.66
C ILE A 16 0.79 -2.06 7.93
N THR A 17 1.65 -2.52 8.83
CA THR A 17 1.97 -1.78 10.06
C THR A 17 2.81 -0.53 9.81
N THR A 18 3.53 -0.43 8.68
CA THR A 18 4.25 0.78 8.27
C THR A 18 3.36 1.83 7.60
N LEU A 19 2.12 1.47 7.24
CA LEU A 19 1.17 2.34 6.53
C LEU A 19 0.22 3.13 7.46
N THR A 20 0.37 3.03 8.79
CA THR A 20 -0.59 3.64 9.73
C THR A 20 -0.40 5.14 9.96
N THR A 21 0.53 5.81 9.27
CA THR A 21 0.74 7.25 9.42
C THR A 21 0.51 8.04 8.13
N VAL A 22 -0.39 7.58 7.25
CA VAL A 22 -0.81 8.43 6.13
C VAL A 22 -1.73 9.52 6.66
N SER A 23 -1.12 10.60 7.13
CA SER A 23 -1.80 11.88 7.31
C SER A 23 -2.31 12.33 5.94
N CYS A 24 -3.62 12.32 5.75
CA CYS A 24 -4.24 12.99 4.61
C CYS A 24 -4.04 14.51 4.77
N HIS A 25 -2.84 15.02 4.45
CA HIS A 25 -2.61 16.44 4.37
C HIS A 25 -3.36 16.98 3.15
N GLN A 26 -4.62 17.36 3.34
CA GLN A 26 -5.24 18.39 2.53
C GLN A 26 -4.72 19.72 3.00
N SER A 27 -3.96 20.37 2.12
CA SER A 27 -3.50 21.75 2.27
C SER A 27 -4.70 22.70 2.14
N THR A 28 -5.38 22.99 3.26
CA THR A 28 -6.29 24.14 3.36
C THR A 28 -6.06 24.81 4.70
N ASN A 29 -5.57 26.06 4.61
CA ASN A 29 -5.56 26.99 5.72
C ASN A 29 -7.01 27.31 6.09
N GLU A 30 -7.49 26.76 7.23
CA GLU A 30 -8.54 27.43 8.03
C GLU A 30 -8.61 26.85 9.43
N SER A 31 -9.00 27.73 10.36
CA SER A 31 -8.84 27.73 11.81
C SER A 31 -9.61 26.71 12.62
N SER A 32 -8.97 26.12 13.61
CA SER A 32 -9.36 25.89 15.05
C SER A 32 -10.68 25.24 15.47
N SER A 33 -11.44 24.52 14.60
CA SER A 33 -12.59 23.70 15.04
C SER A 33 -12.61 22.27 14.45
N GLU A 34 -11.57 21.86 13.71
CA GLU A 34 -11.52 20.62 12.93
C GLU A 34 -10.86 19.41 13.62
N SER A 35 -10.29 19.57 14.82
CA SER A 35 -9.52 18.50 15.45
C SER A 35 -10.37 17.26 15.82
N SER A 36 -11.59 17.44 16.26
CA SER A 36 -12.44 16.33 16.71
C SER A 36 -13.01 15.47 15.57
N ALA A 37 -13.23 16.07 14.39
CA ALA A 37 -13.73 15.34 13.23
C ALA A 37 -12.63 14.51 12.57
N SER A 38 -11.41 15.06 12.49
CA SER A 38 -10.22 14.36 12.00
C SER A 38 -9.89 13.12 12.84
N ASP A 39 -9.91 13.27 14.17
CA ASP A 39 -9.62 12.17 15.09
C ASP A 39 -10.62 11.02 14.97
N SER A 40 -11.91 11.35 14.75
CA SER A 40 -12.95 10.34 14.57
C SER A 40 -12.81 9.54 13.26
N VAL A 41 -12.32 10.17 12.20
CA VAL A 41 -12.05 9.53 10.90
C VAL A 41 -10.85 8.60 11.02
N GLU A 42 -9.78 9.04 11.67
CA GLU A 42 -8.58 8.24 11.84
C GLU A 42 -8.84 6.99 12.71
N LEU A 43 -9.63 7.15 13.78
CA LEU A 43 -10.05 6.02 14.60
C LEU A 43 -10.85 4.98 13.81
N LYS A 44 -11.79 5.41 12.97
CA LYS A 44 -12.56 4.51 12.09
C LYS A 44 -11.68 3.79 11.08
N LYS A 45 -10.69 4.46 10.50
CA LYS A 45 -9.71 3.82 9.61
C LYS A 45 -8.95 2.74 10.35
N GLN A 46 -8.47 3.02 11.56
CA GLN A 46 -7.74 2.06 12.38
C GLN A 46 -8.58 0.81 12.66
N GLU A 47 -9.84 0.96 13.10
CA GLU A 47 -10.75 -0.17 13.34
C GLU A 47 -10.96 -1.04 12.10
N VAL A 48 -11.09 -0.40 10.94
CA VAL A 48 -11.23 -1.12 9.66
C VAL A 48 -9.94 -1.84 9.30
N TRP A 49 -8.77 -1.22 9.51
CA TRP A 49 -7.48 -1.86 9.28
C TRP A 49 -7.28 -3.09 10.14
N GLU A 50 -7.61 -3.02 11.44
CA GLU A 50 -7.58 -4.18 12.33
C GLU A 50 -8.53 -5.28 11.91
N SER A 51 -9.72 -4.92 11.40
CA SER A 51 -10.69 -5.88 10.88
C SER A 51 -10.18 -6.55 9.60
N ALA A 52 -9.57 -5.79 8.69
CA ALA A 52 -8.95 -6.33 7.49
C ALA A 52 -7.76 -7.25 7.84
N HIS A 53 -6.97 -6.92 8.86
CA HIS A 53 -5.90 -7.81 9.35
C HIS A 53 -6.43 -9.14 9.87
N ARG A 54 -7.55 -9.12 10.60
CA ARG A 54 -8.19 -10.37 11.05
C ARG A 54 -8.62 -11.23 9.86
N LEU A 55 -9.19 -10.62 8.82
CA LEU A 55 -9.55 -11.33 7.59
C LEU A 55 -8.32 -11.93 6.89
N ASP A 56 -7.22 -11.17 6.77
CA ASP A 56 -5.97 -11.68 6.21
C ASP A 56 -5.41 -12.87 7.01
N SER A 57 -5.46 -12.80 8.34
CA SER A 57 -4.97 -13.88 9.21
C SER A 57 -5.79 -15.16 9.07
N MET A 58 -7.05 -15.05 8.67
CA MET A 58 -7.96 -16.15 8.37
C MET A 58 -7.84 -16.66 6.92
N GLY A 59 -7.03 -15.99 6.08
CA GLY A 59 -6.87 -16.30 4.65
C GLY A 59 -7.95 -15.69 3.76
N ASN A 60 -8.80 -14.82 4.30
CA ASN A 60 -9.87 -14.14 3.57
C ASN A 60 -9.34 -12.86 2.89
N TYR A 61 -8.29 -13.01 2.07
CA TYR A 61 -7.54 -11.89 1.47
C TYR A 61 -8.40 -11.01 0.54
N ARG A 62 -9.38 -11.61 -0.16
CA ARG A 62 -10.28 -10.87 -1.05
C ARG A 62 -11.16 -9.92 -0.27
N GLU A 63 -11.76 -10.39 0.81
CA GLU A 63 -12.62 -9.59 1.69
C GLU A 63 -11.81 -8.48 2.38
N ALA A 64 -10.61 -8.79 2.84
CA ALA A 64 -9.70 -7.81 3.43
C ALA A 64 -9.34 -6.70 2.44
N LEU A 65 -9.03 -7.04 1.19
CA LEU A 65 -8.73 -6.07 0.13
C LEU A 65 -9.94 -5.17 -0.16
N LEU A 66 -11.12 -5.75 -0.31
CA LEU A 66 -12.36 -4.99 -0.60
C LEU A 66 -12.75 -4.06 0.56
N LEU A 67 -12.51 -4.50 1.80
CA LEU A 67 -12.76 -3.68 2.99
C LEU A 67 -11.85 -2.44 3.01
N ARG A 68 -10.54 -2.61 2.76
CA ARG A 68 -9.58 -1.50 2.66
C ARG A 68 -9.93 -0.56 1.51
N GLU A 69 -10.21 -1.09 0.32
CA GLU A 69 -10.58 -0.28 -0.84
C GLU A 69 -11.80 0.59 -0.57
N ARG A 70 -12.85 0.04 0.03
CA ARG A 70 -14.06 0.78 0.39
C ARG A 70 -13.74 1.91 1.35
N THR A 71 -12.99 1.64 2.41
CA THR A 71 -12.63 2.63 3.43
C THR A 71 -11.80 3.77 2.83
N LEU A 72 -10.78 3.45 2.05
CA LEU A 72 -9.96 4.46 1.38
C LEU A 72 -10.77 5.27 0.37
N SER A 73 -11.72 4.64 -0.33
CA SER A 73 -12.61 5.35 -1.27
C SER A 73 -13.55 6.33 -0.58
N GLU A 74 -13.91 6.05 0.68
CA GLU A 74 -14.75 6.94 1.50
C GLU A 74 -13.95 8.12 2.06
N TYR A 75 -12.78 7.85 2.64
CA TYR A 75 -12.03 8.85 3.42
C TYR A 75 -10.90 9.53 2.65
N CYS A 76 -10.25 8.83 1.72
CA CYS A 76 -9.09 9.32 0.96
C CYS A 76 -9.18 8.95 -0.53
N PRO A 77 -10.25 9.32 -1.25
CA PRO A 77 -10.57 8.80 -2.60
C PRO A 77 -9.51 9.08 -3.66
N ASN A 78 -8.69 10.10 -3.45
CA ASN A 78 -7.65 10.55 -4.38
C ASN A 78 -6.22 10.23 -3.92
N SER A 79 -6.04 9.42 -2.88
CA SER A 79 -4.70 9.01 -2.43
C SER A 79 -4.11 7.95 -3.37
N ALA A 80 -2.77 7.89 -3.44
CA ALA A 80 -2.06 6.85 -4.19
C ALA A 80 -2.44 5.45 -3.70
N GLU A 81 -2.61 5.30 -2.39
CA GLU A 81 -3.05 4.07 -1.75
C GLU A 81 -4.47 3.67 -2.19
N CYS A 82 -5.43 4.59 -2.19
CA CYS A 82 -6.79 4.32 -2.67
C CYS A 82 -6.78 3.86 -4.14
N LEU A 83 -6.00 4.51 -4.99
CA LEU A 83 -5.85 4.14 -6.39
C LEU A 83 -5.21 2.76 -6.54
N GLN A 84 -4.21 2.43 -5.72
CA GLN A 84 -3.62 1.09 -5.68
C GLN A 84 -4.69 0.02 -5.36
N TYR A 85 -5.50 0.22 -4.31
CA TYR A 85 -6.54 -0.74 -3.94
C TYR A 85 -7.66 -0.85 -4.98
N LYS A 86 -8.05 0.25 -5.64
CA LYS A 86 -8.96 0.23 -6.81
C LYS A 86 -8.39 -0.59 -7.96
N GLY A 87 -7.10 -0.41 -8.24
CA GLY A 87 -6.37 -1.20 -9.22
C GLY A 87 -6.36 -2.70 -8.87
N LEU A 88 -6.08 -3.03 -7.61
CA LEU A 88 -6.09 -4.40 -7.11
C LEU A 88 -7.46 -5.06 -7.24
N ARG A 89 -8.54 -4.35 -6.89
CA ARG A 89 -9.90 -4.86 -7.07
C ARG A 89 -10.17 -5.18 -8.55
N CYS A 90 -9.87 -4.23 -9.44
CA CYS A 90 -10.03 -4.44 -10.88
C CYS A 90 -9.18 -5.61 -11.38
N TYR A 91 -7.95 -5.75 -10.88
CA TYR A 91 -7.04 -6.83 -11.24
C TYR A 91 -7.60 -8.21 -10.87
N ILE A 92 -8.09 -8.41 -9.64
CA ILE A 92 -8.68 -9.69 -9.21
C ILE A 92 -10.05 -9.98 -9.86
N GLU A 93 -10.72 -8.95 -10.38
CA GLU A 93 -11.95 -9.06 -11.16
C GLU A 93 -11.70 -9.28 -12.68
N ASN A 94 -10.44 -9.47 -13.09
CA ASN A 94 -10.02 -9.61 -14.49
C ASN A 94 -10.32 -8.40 -15.40
N LYS A 95 -10.45 -7.20 -14.84
CA LYS A 95 -10.67 -5.93 -15.54
C LYS A 95 -9.33 -5.24 -15.81
N GLN A 96 -8.51 -5.81 -16.70
CA GLN A 96 -7.10 -5.44 -16.87
C GLN A 96 -6.91 -3.96 -17.23
N ASP A 97 -7.70 -3.41 -18.18
CA ASP A 97 -7.57 -2.00 -18.59
C ASP A 97 -7.86 -1.04 -17.44
N SER A 98 -8.89 -1.34 -16.63
CA SER A 98 -9.21 -0.54 -15.46
C SER A 98 -8.13 -0.67 -14.38
N ALA A 99 -7.58 -1.85 -14.19
CA ALA A 99 -6.48 -2.08 -13.25
C ALA A 99 -5.25 -1.24 -13.66
N ASN A 100 -4.84 -1.31 -14.92
CA ASN A 100 -3.74 -0.52 -15.48
C ASN A 100 -3.96 0.98 -15.28
N PHE A 101 -5.17 1.47 -15.59
CA PHE A 101 -5.51 2.89 -15.41
C PHE A 101 -5.31 3.37 -13.94
N TYR A 102 -5.77 2.59 -12.96
CA TYR A 102 -5.61 2.95 -11.56
C TYR A 102 -4.15 2.82 -11.09
N PHE A 103 -3.43 1.79 -11.52
CA PHE A 103 -2.03 1.61 -11.20
C PHE A 103 -1.15 2.72 -11.79
N ASP A 104 -1.39 3.12 -13.03
CA ASP A 104 -0.70 4.25 -13.67
C ASP A 104 -0.92 5.56 -12.90
N LYS A 105 -2.15 5.80 -12.45
CA LYS A 105 -2.44 6.97 -11.61
C LYS A 105 -1.72 6.91 -10.27
N ALA A 106 -1.73 5.76 -9.60
CA ALA A 106 -1.06 5.57 -8.31
C ALA A 106 0.46 5.81 -8.46
N THR A 107 1.10 5.22 -9.46
CA THR A 107 2.54 5.39 -9.70
C THR A 107 2.93 6.82 -10.04
N ARG A 108 2.13 7.54 -10.84
CA ARG A 108 2.36 8.97 -11.11
C ARG A 108 2.29 9.82 -9.85
N MET A 109 1.35 9.54 -8.95
CA MET A 109 1.28 10.23 -7.65
C MET A 109 2.50 9.94 -6.79
N CYS A 110 2.95 8.69 -6.76
CA CYS A 110 4.19 8.33 -6.07
C CYS A 110 5.39 9.08 -6.67
N ASP A 111 5.50 9.14 -8.01
CA ASP A 111 6.58 9.87 -8.68
C ASP A 111 6.58 11.37 -8.36
N MET A 112 5.41 11.97 -8.25
CA MET A 112 5.29 13.38 -7.86
C MET A 112 5.75 13.60 -6.42
N ALA A 113 5.28 12.78 -5.48
CA ALA A 113 5.66 12.88 -4.07
C ALA A 113 7.16 12.62 -3.84
N LEU A 114 7.75 11.66 -4.57
CA LEU A 114 9.16 11.28 -4.43
C LEU A 114 10.15 12.28 -5.07
N ARG A 115 9.67 13.32 -5.78
CA ARG A 115 10.54 14.39 -6.29
C ARG A 115 11.06 15.30 -5.18
N ASP A 116 10.22 15.55 -4.18
CA ASP A 116 10.47 16.56 -3.16
C ASP A 116 11.04 15.94 -1.88
N SER A 117 10.66 14.70 -1.57
CA SER A 117 11.11 13.98 -0.38
C SER A 117 10.98 12.47 -0.53
N LEU A 118 11.80 11.71 0.21
CA LEU A 118 11.61 10.28 0.31
C LEU A 118 10.44 9.98 1.26
N ASP A 119 9.36 9.50 0.69
CA ASP A 119 8.23 8.93 1.43
C ASP A 119 8.24 7.41 1.26
N ILE A 120 8.52 6.69 2.34
CA ILE A 120 8.62 5.22 2.34
C ILE A 120 7.29 4.57 1.91
N ASN A 121 6.15 5.18 2.24
CA ASN A 121 4.85 4.67 1.81
C ASN A 121 4.70 4.77 0.29
N MET A 122 5.09 5.91 -0.30
CA MET A 122 5.06 6.10 -1.76
C MET A 122 6.02 5.14 -2.47
N VAL A 123 7.20 4.92 -1.90
CA VAL A 123 8.14 3.91 -2.41
C VAL A 123 7.53 2.52 -2.36
N THR A 124 6.90 2.14 -1.25
CA THR A 124 6.28 0.82 -1.06
C THR A 124 5.11 0.60 -2.03
N ILE A 125 4.23 1.59 -2.20
CA ILE A 125 3.11 1.54 -3.16
C ILE A 125 3.65 1.33 -4.58
N LYS A 126 4.63 2.13 -4.99
CA LYS A 126 5.21 2.04 -6.34
C LYS A 126 5.93 0.71 -6.55
N ALA A 127 6.76 0.27 -5.60
CA ALA A 127 7.45 -1.01 -5.66
C ALA A 127 6.46 -2.19 -5.80
N PHE A 128 5.36 -2.14 -5.04
CA PHE A 128 4.31 -3.14 -5.12
C PHE A 128 3.65 -3.20 -6.51
N VAL A 129 3.25 -2.04 -7.05
CA VAL A 129 2.63 -1.97 -8.38
C VAL A 129 3.60 -2.47 -9.46
N LEU A 130 4.85 -2.05 -9.44
CA LEU A 130 5.87 -2.51 -10.39
C LEU A 130 6.09 -4.04 -10.29
N THR A 131 6.18 -4.59 -9.07
CA THR A 131 6.32 -6.05 -8.88
C THR A 131 5.12 -6.81 -9.45
N LEU A 132 3.91 -6.28 -9.26
CA LEU A 132 2.67 -6.91 -9.73
C LEU A 132 2.57 -6.90 -11.27
N MET A 133 2.88 -5.77 -11.89
CA MET A 133 2.67 -5.52 -13.31
C MET A 133 3.86 -5.92 -14.18
N ASP A 134 5.06 -5.51 -13.79
CA ASP A 134 6.28 -5.62 -14.61
C ASP A 134 7.28 -6.65 -14.07
N GLY A 135 7.09 -7.08 -12.82
CA GLY A 135 7.92 -8.06 -12.15
C GLY A 135 9.12 -7.48 -11.40
N ASP A 136 9.89 -8.37 -10.77
CA ASP A 136 10.94 -8.02 -9.80
C ASP A 136 12.05 -7.13 -10.39
N ARG A 137 12.37 -7.27 -11.68
CA ARG A 137 13.45 -6.50 -12.32
C ARG A 137 13.12 -5.01 -12.34
N SER A 138 11.90 -4.63 -12.68
CA SER A 138 11.47 -3.23 -12.71
C SER A 138 11.46 -2.63 -11.32
N THR A 139 11.06 -3.40 -10.32
CA THR A 139 11.12 -3.00 -8.91
C THR A 139 12.56 -2.78 -8.45
N GLN A 140 13.46 -3.70 -8.77
CA GLN A 140 14.87 -3.57 -8.40
C GLN A 140 15.50 -2.32 -9.04
N HIS A 141 15.26 -2.11 -10.34
CA HIS A 141 15.74 -0.92 -11.04
C HIS A 141 15.21 0.38 -10.42
N PHE A 142 13.93 0.40 -10.04
CA PHE A 142 13.35 1.54 -9.33
C PHE A 142 14.04 1.78 -7.98
N LEU A 143 14.18 0.74 -7.14
CA LEU A 143 14.83 0.86 -5.83
C LEU A 143 16.30 1.28 -5.94
N ASP A 144 17.03 0.77 -6.94
CA ASP A 144 18.42 1.17 -7.21
C ASP A 144 18.51 2.64 -7.65
N SER A 145 17.48 3.15 -8.36
CA SER A 145 17.41 4.57 -8.75
C SER A 145 17.19 5.53 -7.57
N LEU A 146 16.65 5.02 -6.46
CA LEU A 146 16.49 5.78 -5.21
C LEU A 146 17.78 5.86 -4.39
N SER A 147 18.89 5.29 -4.85
CA SER A 147 20.20 5.33 -4.19
C SER A 147 20.76 6.74 -4.17
N ILE A 148 20.23 7.56 -3.29
CA ILE A 148 20.62 8.96 -3.09
C ILE A 148 21.68 9.01 -1.97
N PRO A 149 22.81 9.75 -2.15
CA PRO A 149 23.95 9.73 -1.23
C PRO A 149 23.70 10.19 0.21
N HIS A 150 22.48 10.58 0.56
CA HIS A 150 22.14 11.19 1.85
C HIS A 150 21.08 10.43 2.65
N TYR A 151 20.67 9.23 2.23
CA TYR A 151 19.69 8.45 2.99
C TYR A 151 20.36 7.55 4.01
N ASP A 152 19.76 7.50 5.19
CA ASP A 152 20.09 6.58 6.25
C ASP A 152 20.14 5.15 5.70
N SER A 153 21.29 4.52 5.86
CA SER A 153 21.53 3.14 5.43
C SER A 153 20.51 2.15 6.01
N GLU A 154 19.94 2.49 7.17
CA GLU A 154 18.94 1.68 7.85
C GLU A 154 17.59 1.70 7.12
N ALA A 155 17.11 2.87 6.68
CA ALA A 155 15.87 2.99 5.92
C ALA A 155 15.94 2.26 4.57
N LEU A 156 17.08 2.34 3.88
CA LEU A 156 17.32 1.58 2.65
C LEU A 156 17.41 0.08 2.90
N GLN A 157 17.97 -0.33 4.02
CA GLN A 157 18.03 -1.74 4.41
C GLN A 157 16.64 -2.28 4.70
N GLN A 158 15.82 -1.57 5.48
CA GLN A 158 14.42 -1.93 5.75
C GLN A 158 13.60 -2.04 4.47
N LEU A 159 13.82 -1.13 3.52
CA LEU A 159 13.15 -1.16 2.22
C LEU A 159 13.54 -2.39 1.39
N LYS A 160 14.81 -2.79 1.41
CA LYS A 160 15.28 -4.02 0.74
C LYS A 160 14.67 -5.27 1.37
N GLU A 161 14.58 -5.32 2.69
CA GLU A 161 13.94 -6.42 3.41
C GLU A 161 12.44 -6.50 3.09
N SER A 162 11.75 -5.34 2.99
CA SER A 162 10.35 -5.29 2.60
C SER A 162 10.08 -5.77 1.16
N THR A 163 11.10 -5.81 0.30
CA THR A 163 10.95 -6.27 -1.08
C THR A 163 10.55 -7.76 -1.16
N GLU A 164 11.09 -8.61 -0.28
CA GLU A 164 10.69 -10.02 -0.21
C GLU A 164 9.23 -10.14 0.22
N ASP A 165 8.79 -9.30 1.15
CA ASP A 165 7.42 -9.25 1.61
C ASP A 165 6.47 -8.82 0.50
N ILE A 166 6.84 -7.81 -0.28
CA ILE A 166 6.09 -7.38 -1.48
C ILE A 166 5.93 -8.55 -2.45
N ARG A 167 6.98 -9.30 -2.75
CA ARG A 167 6.90 -10.47 -3.65
C ARG A 167 5.90 -11.51 -3.16
N ASN A 168 5.90 -11.78 -1.86
CA ASN A 168 5.01 -12.77 -1.29
C ASN A 168 3.56 -12.31 -1.32
N VAL A 169 3.28 -11.04 -1.03
CA VAL A 169 1.94 -10.46 -1.17
C VAL A 169 1.48 -10.48 -2.63
N VAL A 170 2.33 -10.13 -3.57
CA VAL A 170 2.03 -10.20 -5.01
C VAL A 170 1.67 -11.62 -5.46
N LYS A 171 2.37 -12.66 -4.94
CA LYS A 171 1.99 -14.07 -5.21
C LYS A 171 0.58 -14.38 -4.72
N VAL A 172 0.22 -13.92 -3.51
CA VAL A 172 -1.15 -14.08 -2.99
C VAL A 172 -2.15 -13.37 -3.89
N ILE A 173 -1.93 -12.10 -4.25
CA ILE A 173 -2.83 -11.34 -5.12
C ILE A 173 -3.02 -12.03 -6.49
N LYS A 174 -1.94 -12.54 -7.08
CA LYS A 174 -2.01 -13.30 -8.35
C LYS A 174 -2.83 -14.58 -8.22
N SER A 175 -2.88 -15.20 -7.05
CA SER A 175 -3.68 -16.40 -6.80
C SER A 175 -5.17 -16.11 -6.57
N LEU A 176 -5.56 -14.85 -6.36
CA LEU A 176 -6.97 -14.43 -6.21
C LEU A 176 -7.67 -14.17 -7.55
N LYS A 177 -6.90 -14.09 -8.63
CA LYS A 177 -7.39 -13.87 -9.99
C LYS A 177 -7.93 -15.15 -10.59
#